data_e83e7fa92cad4aa1bebc47d84182a1b6
#
_entry.id   e83e7fa92cad4aa1bebc47d84182a1b6
#
_cell.length_a   1.000
_cell.length_b   1.000
_cell.length_c   1.000
_cell.angle_alpha   90.00
_cell.angle_beta   90.00
_cell.angle_gamma   90.00
#
_symmetry.space_group_name_H-M   'P 1'
#
loop_
_entity.id
_entity.type
_entity.pdbx_description
1 polymer ?
#
loop_
_entity_poly.entity_id
_entity_poly.type
_entity_poly.pdbx_seq_one_letter_code
_entity_poly.pdbx_strand_id
1 'polypeptide(L)'
;LLLLSSSSIICNTAKEAYTTMSNALKKAGRPIVFSLCEWGDNQPWEWGKPVGNLWRISGDIYPCFDCEFKHPENWSSWGFMKIAEMRKDIRKFSGPDHWNDFDMMEVGNEMTTIEDRSHFAMWCMLASPLIAGNDFRKMKPETLAILTNKNLIAVNQDKLGIQGFKLTVEDGVEVWVKPLSDGAWAVTFLNRTELPKTINFDWKKHPIKNADFGFDADFAKNTYQLQDLWKNKSAGSTQKNFTAAIIA
;
A
#
# COMPACT_ATOMS: atom_id res chain seq x y z
N LEU A 1 60.80 6.60 8.50
CA LEU A 1 59.84 5.47 8.40
C LEU A 1 58.43 6.04 8.38
N LEU A 2 57.83 6.14 7.21
CA LEU A 2 56.41 6.55 7.05
C LEU A 2 55.56 5.28 7.12
N LEU A 3 54.75 5.13 8.18
CA LEU A 3 53.69 4.16 8.25
C LEU A 3 52.48 4.73 7.46
N LEU A 4 52.23 4.23 6.26
CA LEU A 4 50.99 4.42 5.55
C LEU A 4 50.02 3.40 6.12
N SER A 5 49.24 3.79 7.15
CA SER A 5 48.02 3.06 7.52
C SER A 5 46.95 3.44 6.52
N SER A 6 46.60 2.53 5.59
CA SER A 6 45.35 2.58 4.87
C SER A 6 44.24 2.33 5.90
N SER A 7 43.67 3.40 6.43
CA SER A 7 42.32 3.29 6.99
C SER A 7 41.41 2.95 5.83
N SER A 8 41.16 1.66 5.63
CA SER A 8 40.03 1.21 4.84
C SER A 8 38.80 1.82 5.51
N ILE A 9 38.22 2.82 4.88
CA ILE A 9 36.86 3.23 5.19
C ILE A 9 36.05 1.97 4.91
N ILE A 10 35.66 1.27 5.97
CA ILE A 10 34.72 0.15 5.87
C ILE A 10 33.41 0.79 5.45
N CYS A 11 33.19 0.87 4.15
CA CYS A 11 31.90 1.27 3.60
C CYS A 11 30.97 0.07 3.82
N ASN A 12 30.30 0.02 4.98
CA ASN A 12 29.30 -0.99 5.23
C ASN A 12 28.19 -0.83 4.18
N THR A 13 27.80 -1.93 3.55
CA THR A 13 26.60 -1.94 2.71
C THR A 13 25.36 -1.62 3.55
N ALA A 14 24.30 -1.11 2.94
CA ALA A 14 23.04 -0.87 3.65
C ALA A 14 22.58 -2.11 4.44
N LYS A 15 22.64 -3.28 3.82
CA LYS A 15 22.32 -4.56 4.46
C LYS A 15 23.16 -4.82 5.72
N GLU A 16 24.46 -4.56 5.71
CA GLU A 16 25.34 -4.77 6.88
C GLU A 16 25.02 -3.80 8.00
N ALA A 17 24.78 -2.52 7.68
CA ALA A 17 24.41 -1.50 8.65
C ALA A 17 23.09 -1.85 9.35
N TYR A 18 22.05 -2.17 8.59
CA TYR A 18 20.74 -2.56 9.14
C TYR A 18 20.80 -3.90 9.89
N THR A 19 21.61 -4.86 9.45
CA THR A 19 21.83 -6.13 10.17
C THR A 19 22.49 -5.87 11.53
N THR A 20 23.46 -4.98 11.60
CA THR A 20 24.12 -4.58 12.86
C THR A 20 23.11 -3.99 13.83
N MET A 21 22.26 -3.06 13.39
CA MET A 21 21.20 -2.48 14.21
C MET A 21 20.18 -3.55 14.63
N SER A 22 19.72 -4.40 13.73
CA SER A 22 18.79 -5.50 14.02
C SER A 22 19.32 -6.39 15.16
N ASN A 23 20.59 -6.77 15.08
CA ASN A 23 21.23 -7.58 16.10
C ASN A 23 21.32 -6.87 17.46
N ALA A 24 21.55 -5.56 17.47
CA ALA A 24 21.53 -4.75 18.69
C ALA A 24 20.12 -4.67 19.28
N LEU A 25 19.09 -4.43 18.46
CA LEU A 25 17.69 -4.38 18.87
C LEU A 25 17.22 -5.72 19.47
N LYS A 26 17.59 -6.86 18.87
CA LYS A 26 17.29 -8.20 19.40
C LYS A 26 17.90 -8.43 20.79
N LYS A 27 19.09 -7.87 21.06
CA LYS A 27 19.76 -7.94 22.37
C LYS A 27 19.09 -7.07 23.45
N ALA A 28 18.22 -6.13 23.08
CA ALA A 28 17.52 -5.27 24.03
C ALA A 28 16.48 -6.00 24.92
N GLY A 29 16.18 -7.29 24.62
CA GLY A 29 15.33 -8.14 25.43
C GLY A 29 13.84 -7.78 25.43
N ARG A 30 13.37 -6.96 24.48
CA ARG A 30 11.97 -6.57 24.32
C ARG A 30 11.57 -6.60 22.84
N PRO A 31 10.29 -6.85 22.50
CA PRO A 31 9.80 -6.74 21.14
C PRO A 31 9.96 -5.33 20.59
N ILE A 32 10.54 -5.20 19.39
CA ILE A 32 10.72 -3.93 18.69
C ILE A 32 10.36 -4.15 17.23
N VAL A 33 9.43 -3.35 16.71
CA VAL A 33 9.17 -3.27 15.28
C VAL A 33 10.27 -2.43 14.64
N PHE A 34 11.03 -3.04 13.74
CA PHE A 34 12.15 -2.38 13.08
C PHE A 34 11.80 -2.05 11.62
N SER A 35 11.71 -0.77 11.32
CA SER A 35 11.50 -0.23 9.97
C SER A 35 12.85 0.08 9.32
N LEU A 36 13.03 -0.42 8.10
CA LEU A 36 14.19 -0.14 7.26
C LEU A 36 13.83 1.02 6.32
N CYS A 37 14.58 2.11 6.38
CA CYS A 37 14.31 3.30 5.57
C CYS A 37 15.53 3.64 4.71
N GLU A 38 15.65 2.98 3.55
CA GLU A 38 16.70 3.24 2.56
C GLU A 38 16.12 3.46 1.16
N TRP A 39 14.82 3.84 1.11
CA TRP A 39 14.07 4.30 -0.06
C TRP A 39 14.00 3.30 -1.23
N GLY A 40 14.32 2.03 -0.98
CA GLY A 40 14.31 0.98 -2.00
C GLY A 40 15.54 0.95 -2.89
N ASP A 41 16.55 1.77 -2.63
CA ASP A 41 17.75 1.90 -3.46
C ASP A 41 18.57 0.61 -3.51
N ASN A 42 18.68 -0.11 -2.39
CA ASN A 42 19.42 -1.37 -2.29
C ASN A 42 18.49 -2.59 -2.24
N GLN A 43 17.26 -2.49 -2.77
CA GLN A 43 16.29 -3.57 -2.86
C GLN A 43 16.06 -4.27 -1.51
N PRO A 44 15.63 -3.54 -0.45
CA PRO A 44 15.50 -4.08 0.90
C PRO A 44 14.54 -5.27 1.01
N TRP A 45 13.60 -5.43 0.09
CA TRP A 45 12.72 -6.59 0.01
C TRP A 45 13.46 -7.91 -0.22
N GLU A 46 14.62 -7.91 -0.88
CA GLU A 46 15.41 -9.13 -1.15
C GLU A 46 16.12 -9.66 0.11
N TRP A 47 16.48 -8.78 1.04
CA TRP A 47 17.27 -9.15 2.22
C TRP A 47 16.66 -8.71 3.55
N GLY A 48 15.63 -7.89 3.55
CA GLY A 48 15.07 -7.25 4.75
C GLY A 48 14.34 -8.22 5.69
N LYS A 49 13.72 -9.28 5.19
CA LYS A 49 12.88 -10.21 5.98
C LYS A 49 13.55 -10.74 7.28
N PRO A 50 14.81 -11.16 7.33
CA PRO A 50 15.47 -11.56 8.57
C PRO A 50 15.97 -10.38 9.40
N VAL A 51 15.94 -9.15 8.87
CA VAL A 51 16.55 -7.96 9.45
C VAL A 51 15.54 -7.06 10.13
N GLY A 52 14.42 -6.77 9.46
CA GLY A 52 13.37 -5.86 9.94
C GLY A 52 11.96 -6.37 9.65
N ASN A 53 10.97 -5.60 10.08
CA ASN A 53 9.55 -5.96 9.94
C ASN A 53 8.87 -5.23 8.78
N LEU A 54 9.42 -4.13 8.33
CA LEU A 54 8.95 -3.36 7.18
C LEU A 54 10.13 -2.63 6.54
N TRP A 55 9.96 -2.27 5.27
CA TRP A 55 10.97 -1.56 4.50
C TRP A 55 10.36 -0.60 3.50
N ARG A 56 10.85 0.63 3.50
CA ARG A 56 10.46 1.64 2.51
C ARG A 56 10.85 1.18 1.10
N ILE A 57 9.91 1.29 0.19
CA ILE A 57 10.08 0.87 -1.22
C ILE A 57 10.42 2.03 -2.15
N SER A 58 10.29 3.25 -1.67
CA SER A 58 10.48 4.50 -2.43
C SER A 58 11.04 5.59 -1.54
N GLY A 59 11.48 6.70 -2.14
CA GLY A 59 11.67 7.96 -1.43
C GLY A 59 10.37 8.49 -0.81
N ASP A 60 10.43 9.72 -0.26
CA ASP A 60 9.37 10.26 0.58
C ASP A 60 8.09 10.60 -0.19
N ILE A 61 6.96 10.38 0.47
CA ILE A 61 5.63 10.74 -0.04
C ILE A 61 5.43 12.26 0.02
N TYR A 62 4.59 12.76 -0.89
CA TYR A 62 4.10 14.14 -0.94
C TYR A 62 2.57 14.16 -0.94
N PRO A 63 1.90 15.13 -0.28
CA PRO A 63 0.44 15.18 -0.17
C PRO A 63 -0.24 15.56 -1.49
N CYS A 64 -0.18 14.66 -2.46
CA CYS A 64 -0.88 14.77 -3.73
C CYS A 64 -1.25 13.39 -4.28
N PHE A 65 -2.15 13.37 -5.26
CA PHE A 65 -2.63 12.13 -5.87
C PHE A 65 -1.52 11.44 -6.71
N ASP A 66 -1.01 12.14 -7.74
CA ASP A 66 -0.07 11.54 -8.71
C ASP A 66 0.92 12.59 -9.24
N CYS A 67 1.60 13.27 -8.34
CA CYS A 67 2.60 14.28 -8.70
C CYS A 67 4.03 13.81 -8.44
N GLU A 68 4.97 14.58 -8.92
CA GLU A 68 6.36 14.58 -8.51
C GLU A 68 6.70 15.99 -8.02
N PHE A 69 7.08 16.11 -6.77
CA PHE A 69 7.56 17.35 -6.19
C PHE A 69 9.09 17.34 -6.13
N LYS A 70 9.71 18.27 -6.83
CA LYS A 70 11.18 18.44 -6.86
C LYS A 70 11.63 19.40 -5.79
N HIS A 71 12.47 18.91 -4.89
CA HIS A 71 13.08 19.71 -3.83
C HIS A 71 14.31 20.49 -4.33
N PRO A 72 14.62 21.66 -3.72
CA PRO A 72 15.77 22.46 -4.12
C PRO A 72 17.12 21.73 -4.07
N GLU A 73 17.24 20.73 -3.19
CA GLU A 73 18.44 19.90 -2.98
C GLU A 73 18.57 18.77 -4.02
N ASN A 74 17.82 18.83 -5.12
CA ASN A 74 17.85 17.89 -6.24
C ASN A 74 17.42 16.45 -5.90
N TRP A 75 16.41 16.33 -5.04
CA TRP A 75 15.69 15.06 -4.80
C TRP A 75 14.19 15.27 -5.01
N SER A 76 13.42 14.19 -5.12
CA SER A 76 11.98 14.24 -5.38
C SER A 76 11.18 13.49 -4.32
N SER A 77 9.98 14.02 -4.06
CA SER A 77 8.88 13.30 -3.37
C SER A 77 7.76 13.02 -4.36
N TRP A 78 6.92 12.04 -4.06
CA TRP A 78 5.91 11.56 -4.99
C TRP A 78 4.54 11.42 -4.35
N GLY A 79 3.51 11.66 -5.16
CA GLY A 79 2.14 11.38 -4.81
C GLY A 79 1.90 9.88 -4.55
N PHE A 80 0.86 9.59 -3.75
CA PHE A 80 0.61 8.24 -3.27
C PHE A 80 0.37 7.22 -4.40
N MET A 81 -0.27 7.63 -5.50
CA MET A 81 -0.48 6.71 -6.62
C MET A 81 0.80 6.42 -7.40
N LYS A 82 1.68 7.41 -7.52
CA LYS A 82 2.98 7.19 -8.15
C LYS A 82 3.81 6.20 -7.34
N ILE A 83 3.82 6.33 -6.01
CA ILE A 83 4.47 5.36 -5.10
C ILE A 83 3.84 3.97 -5.23
N ALA A 84 2.50 3.88 -5.22
CA ALA A 84 1.78 2.61 -5.34
C ALA A 84 2.13 1.83 -6.63
N GLU A 85 2.54 2.52 -7.69
CA GLU A 85 2.87 1.93 -8.98
C GLU A 85 4.37 1.73 -9.25
N MET A 86 5.25 2.31 -8.43
CA MET A 86 6.72 2.25 -8.66
C MET A 86 7.29 0.84 -8.67
N ARG A 87 6.78 -0.06 -7.83
CA ARG A 87 7.36 -1.38 -7.59
C ARG A 87 6.29 -2.47 -7.63
N LYS A 88 5.81 -2.80 -8.82
CA LYS A 88 4.73 -3.81 -9.00
C LYS A 88 5.19 -5.24 -8.69
N ASP A 89 6.47 -5.56 -8.88
CA ASP A 89 7.01 -6.92 -8.81
C ASP A 89 7.38 -7.35 -7.38
N ILE A 90 7.38 -6.42 -6.42
CA ILE A 90 7.80 -6.71 -5.04
C ILE A 90 6.70 -7.26 -4.15
N ARG A 91 5.49 -7.40 -4.67
CA ARG A 91 4.32 -7.89 -3.94
C ARG A 91 4.56 -9.21 -3.21
N LYS A 92 5.28 -10.14 -3.85
CA LYS A 92 5.63 -11.45 -3.31
C LYS A 92 6.54 -11.43 -2.06
N PHE A 93 7.19 -10.30 -1.79
CA PHE A 93 8.08 -10.16 -0.65
C PHE A 93 7.37 -9.68 0.62
N SER A 94 6.14 -9.16 0.50
CA SER A 94 5.30 -8.74 1.63
C SER A 94 4.47 -9.90 2.17
N GLY A 95 4.24 -9.91 3.47
CA GLY A 95 3.42 -10.91 4.14
C GLY A 95 3.45 -10.73 5.65
N PRO A 96 2.85 -11.65 6.43
CA PRO A 96 2.86 -11.55 7.88
C PRO A 96 4.26 -11.36 8.45
N ASP A 97 4.39 -10.41 9.37
CA ASP A 97 5.61 -10.00 10.07
C ASP A 97 6.66 -9.27 9.20
N HIS A 98 6.39 -9.03 7.91
CA HIS A 98 7.31 -8.31 7.02
C HIS A 98 6.55 -7.65 5.86
N TRP A 99 6.66 -6.31 5.75
CA TRP A 99 5.77 -5.51 4.93
C TRP A 99 6.54 -4.59 3.98
N ASN A 100 6.05 -4.48 2.73
CA ASN A 100 6.40 -3.37 1.86
C ASN A 100 5.79 -2.09 2.44
N ASP A 101 6.62 -1.11 2.73
CA ASP A 101 6.21 0.17 3.30
C ASP A 101 6.15 1.23 2.20
N PHE A 102 4.93 1.66 1.88
CA PHE A 102 4.65 2.68 0.87
C PHE A 102 4.73 4.10 1.44
N ASP A 103 5.29 4.25 2.64
CA ASP A 103 5.38 5.46 3.45
C ASP A 103 4.15 5.72 4.33
N MET A 104 4.28 6.74 5.19
CA MET A 104 3.18 7.22 6.02
C MET A 104 2.00 7.69 5.15
N MET A 105 0.85 7.88 5.78
CA MET A 105 -0.32 8.43 5.12
C MET A 105 -0.36 9.95 5.20
N GLU A 106 -0.56 10.60 4.06
CA GLU A 106 -0.80 12.04 3.95
C GLU A 106 -2.28 12.42 4.11
N VAL A 107 -3.11 11.49 4.58
CA VAL A 107 -4.55 11.68 4.80
C VAL A 107 -4.80 12.81 5.81
N GLY A 108 -5.51 13.85 5.37
CA GLY A 108 -5.83 15.02 6.19
C GLY A 108 -4.79 16.13 6.14
N ASN A 109 -3.77 16.03 5.33
CA ASN A 109 -2.83 17.11 5.06
C ASN A 109 -3.38 18.06 3.97
N GLU A 110 -2.82 18.12 2.78
CA GLU A 110 -3.20 19.13 1.76
C GLU A 110 -4.12 18.62 0.66
N MET A 111 -4.42 17.30 0.65
CA MET A 111 -5.26 16.68 -0.36
C MET A 111 -6.76 16.97 -0.11
N THR A 112 -7.56 16.79 -1.16
CA THR A 112 -9.02 16.80 -1.04
C THR A 112 -9.52 15.58 -0.26
N THR A 113 -10.72 15.66 0.31
CA THR A 113 -11.33 14.51 1.02
C THR A 113 -11.49 13.28 0.12
N ILE A 114 -11.65 13.48 -1.19
CA ILE A 114 -11.76 12.39 -2.17
C ILE A 114 -10.41 11.70 -2.34
N GLU A 115 -9.35 12.45 -2.50
CA GLU A 115 -7.99 11.95 -2.58
C GLU A 115 -7.56 11.27 -1.27
N ASP A 116 -7.89 11.87 -0.12
CA ASP A 116 -7.68 11.27 1.20
C ASP A 116 -8.32 9.88 1.33
N ARG A 117 -9.56 9.73 0.85
CA ARG A 117 -10.26 8.43 0.84
C ARG A 117 -9.60 7.44 -0.11
N SER A 118 -9.18 7.91 -1.28
CA SER A 118 -8.49 7.09 -2.28
C SER A 118 -7.15 6.61 -1.73
N HIS A 119 -6.38 7.51 -1.12
CA HIS A 119 -5.12 7.19 -0.49
C HIS A 119 -5.26 6.14 0.62
N PHE A 120 -6.19 6.35 1.56
CA PHE A 120 -6.45 5.39 2.63
C PHE A 120 -6.89 4.02 2.11
N ALA A 121 -7.81 4.00 1.12
CA ALA A 121 -8.25 2.75 0.48
C ALA A 121 -7.08 2.01 -0.18
N MET A 122 -6.21 2.73 -0.90
CA MET A 122 -5.04 2.13 -1.56
C MET A 122 -4.04 1.56 -0.55
N TRP A 123 -3.72 2.26 0.56
CA TRP A 123 -2.87 1.72 1.61
C TRP A 123 -3.45 0.46 2.24
N CYS A 124 -4.78 0.41 2.40
CA CYS A 124 -5.46 -0.81 2.88
C CYS A 124 -5.39 -1.95 1.85
N MET A 125 -5.56 -1.67 0.57
CA MET A 125 -5.42 -2.65 -0.51
C MET A 125 -3.98 -3.17 -0.62
N LEU A 126 -3.00 -2.29 -0.48
CA LEU A 126 -1.57 -2.62 -0.60
C LEU A 126 -0.99 -3.29 0.65
N ALA A 127 -1.78 -3.47 1.72
CA ALA A 127 -1.30 -3.95 3.02
C ALA A 127 -0.10 -3.13 3.55
N SER A 128 -0.05 -1.83 3.21
CA SER A 128 0.95 -0.89 3.70
C SER A 128 0.77 -0.66 5.21
N PRO A 129 1.82 -0.42 5.98
CA PRO A 129 1.70 0.07 7.34
C PRO A 129 0.84 1.33 7.42
N LEU A 130 -0.18 1.35 8.29
CA LEU A 130 -1.06 2.51 8.45
C LEU A 130 -0.47 3.47 9.47
N ILE A 131 0.53 4.23 9.05
CA ILE A 131 1.19 5.26 9.87
C ILE A 131 0.65 6.61 9.45
N ALA A 132 -0.06 7.31 10.35
CA ALA A 132 -0.64 8.62 10.06
C ALA A 132 0.41 9.72 10.14
N GLY A 133 0.50 10.55 9.09
CA GLY A 133 1.45 11.66 8.98
C GLY A 133 0.88 13.03 9.33
N ASN A 134 -0.39 13.11 9.74
CA ASN A 134 -1.08 14.36 10.05
C ASN A 134 -1.03 14.74 11.54
N ASP A 135 -1.31 16.02 11.87
CA ASP A 135 -1.39 16.51 13.26
C ASP A 135 -2.74 16.12 13.88
N PHE A 136 -2.73 15.15 14.79
CA PHE A 136 -3.94 14.69 15.51
C PHE A 136 -4.63 15.76 16.35
N ARG A 137 -3.93 16.81 16.77
CA ARG A 137 -4.49 17.91 17.58
C ARG A 137 -5.44 18.79 16.78
N LYS A 138 -5.31 18.78 15.43
CA LYS A 138 -6.08 19.62 14.51
C LYS A 138 -6.83 18.80 13.45
N MET A 139 -7.06 17.52 13.72
CA MET A 139 -7.70 16.61 12.77
C MET A 139 -9.16 17.02 12.55
N LYS A 140 -9.55 17.11 11.26
CA LYS A 140 -10.93 17.35 10.87
C LYS A 140 -11.79 16.10 11.11
N PRO A 141 -13.11 16.24 11.38
CA PRO A 141 -14.01 15.09 11.54
C PRO A 141 -14.00 14.11 10.36
N GLU A 142 -13.89 14.63 9.12
CA GLU A 142 -13.82 13.84 7.90
C GLU A 142 -12.55 13.00 7.85
N THR A 143 -11.41 13.57 8.19
CA THR A 143 -10.12 12.88 8.31
C THR A 143 -10.18 11.76 9.35
N LEU A 144 -10.75 12.05 10.53
CA LEU A 144 -10.94 11.06 11.59
C LEU A 144 -11.83 9.91 11.12
N ALA A 145 -12.94 10.21 10.41
CA ALA A 145 -13.84 9.20 9.89
C ALA A 145 -13.17 8.28 8.84
N ILE A 146 -12.25 8.82 8.02
CA ILE A 146 -11.44 8.04 7.08
C ILE A 146 -10.49 7.13 7.86
N LEU A 147 -9.64 7.69 8.70
CA LEU A 147 -8.58 6.96 9.40
C LEU A 147 -9.11 5.91 10.41
N THR A 148 -10.36 6.04 10.85
CA THR A 148 -11.01 5.09 11.77
C THR A 148 -12.04 4.18 11.12
N ASN A 149 -12.08 4.10 9.79
CA ASN A 149 -12.97 3.19 9.08
C ASN A 149 -12.59 1.73 9.33
N LYS A 150 -13.33 1.07 10.22
CA LYS A 150 -13.05 -0.29 10.66
C LYS A 150 -13.07 -1.33 9.54
N ASN A 151 -13.94 -1.13 8.52
CA ASN A 151 -14.05 -2.09 7.41
C ASN A 151 -12.80 -2.05 6.52
N LEU A 152 -12.28 -0.85 6.23
CA LEU A 152 -11.05 -0.70 5.45
C LEU A 152 -9.82 -1.13 6.25
N ILE A 153 -9.77 -0.80 7.56
CA ILE A 153 -8.72 -1.30 8.45
C ILE A 153 -8.72 -2.83 8.47
N ALA A 154 -9.88 -3.49 8.48
CA ALA A 154 -9.97 -4.95 8.43
C ALA A 154 -9.39 -5.51 7.12
N VAL A 155 -9.57 -4.84 5.98
CA VAL A 155 -8.92 -5.21 4.72
C VAL A 155 -7.40 -5.09 4.82
N ASN A 156 -6.88 -4.00 5.43
CA ASN A 156 -5.44 -3.84 5.66
C ASN A 156 -4.88 -4.94 6.57
N GLN A 157 -5.56 -5.18 7.69
CA GLN A 157 -5.16 -6.09 8.78
C GLN A 157 -5.49 -7.55 8.51
N ASP A 158 -5.91 -7.92 7.29
CA ASP A 158 -6.23 -9.30 6.97
C ASP A 158 -5.01 -10.22 7.18
N LYS A 159 -5.23 -11.35 7.85
CA LYS A 159 -4.17 -12.28 8.31
C LYS A 159 -3.36 -12.93 7.18
N LEU A 160 -3.84 -12.95 5.92
CA LEU A 160 -3.02 -13.38 4.79
C LEU A 160 -1.86 -12.43 4.54
N GLY A 161 -2.01 -11.15 4.87
CA GLY A 161 -0.99 -10.14 4.62
C GLY A 161 -0.66 -9.92 3.14
N ILE A 162 -1.48 -10.42 2.22
CA ILE A 162 -1.23 -10.35 0.79
C ILE A 162 -1.54 -8.94 0.27
N GLN A 163 -0.59 -8.38 -0.43
CA GLN A 163 -0.74 -7.10 -1.11
C GLN A 163 -1.67 -7.23 -2.33
N GLY A 164 -2.62 -6.30 -2.48
CA GLY A 164 -3.50 -6.21 -3.63
C GLY A 164 -2.76 -5.87 -4.93
N PHE A 165 -3.44 -6.02 -6.04
CA PHE A 165 -2.90 -5.74 -7.37
C PHE A 165 -3.98 -5.21 -8.32
N LYS A 166 -3.53 -4.53 -9.37
CA LYS A 166 -4.40 -4.02 -10.44
C LYS A 166 -4.86 -5.18 -11.33
N LEU A 167 -6.17 -5.40 -11.41
CA LEU A 167 -6.79 -6.43 -12.23
C LEU A 167 -6.96 -5.95 -13.67
N THR A 168 -7.56 -4.77 -13.85
CA THR A 168 -7.85 -4.18 -15.17
C THR A 168 -8.01 -2.67 -15.08
N VAL A 169 -8.11 -2.03 -16.25
CA VAL A 169 -8.47 -0.61 -16.39
C VAL A 169 -9.59 -0.50 -17.42
N GLU A 170 -10.69 0.16 -17.08
CA GLU A 170 -11.84 0.41 -17.96
C GLU A 170 -12.17 1.90 -17.97
N ASP A 171 -12.07 2.54 -19.12
CA ASP A 171 -12.39 3.97 -19.33
C ASP A 171 -11.73 4.91 -18.28
N GLY A 172 -10.47 4.64 -17.92
CA GLY A 172 -9.72 5.42 -16.94
C GLY A 172 -10.03 5.07 -15.48
N VAL A 173 -10.90 4.10 -15.22
CA VAL A 173 -11.13 3.53 -13.89
C VAL A 173 -10.30 2.27 -13.72
N GLU A 174 -9.41 2.28 -12.75
CA GLU A 174 -8.61 1.12 -12.35
C GLU A 174 -9.40 0.23 -11.39
N VAL A 175 -9.34 -1.07 -11.63
CA VAL A 175 -9.93 -2.08 -10.74
C VAL A 175 -8.80 -2.80 -10.03
N TRP A 176 -8.71 -2.62 -8.72
CA TRP A 176 -7.73 -3.28 -7.87
C TRP A 176 -8.41 -4.35 -7.03
N VAL A 177 -7.72 -5.47 -6.80
CA VAL A 177 -8.23 -6.63 -6.07
C VAL A 177 -7.22 -7.14 -5.05
N LYS A 178 -7.73 -7.67 -3.93
CA LYS A 178 -6.91 -8.25 -2.86
C LYS A 178 -7.64 -9.47 -2.30
N PRO A 179 -7.01 -10.66 -2.24
CA PRO A 179 -7.59 -11.81 -1.57
C PRO A 179 -7.60 -11.62 -0.06
N LEU A 180 -8.63 -12.12 0.61
CA LEU A 180 -8.80 -12.09 2.06
C LEU A 180 -8.88 -13.51 2.62
N SER A 181 -8.56 -13.66 3.89
CA SER A 181 -8.34 -14.96 4.56
C SER A 181 -9.57 -15.84 4.69
N ASP A 182 -10.76 -15.30 4.55
CA ASP A 182 -12.05 -16.00 4.61
C ASP A 182 -12.60 -16.40 3.24
N GLY A 183 -11.79 -16.27 2.19
CA GLY A 183 -12.19 -16.53 0.80
C GLY A 183 -12.93 -15.36 0.13
N ALA A 184 -13.06 -14.24 0.82
CA ALA A 184 -13.57 -13.00 0.24
C ALA A 184 -12.49 -12.27 -0.58
N TRP A 185 -12.92 -11.25 -1.31
CA TRP A 185 -12.05 -10.36 -2.07
C TRP A 185 -12.40 -8.90 -1.77
N ALA A 186 -11.41 -8.10 -1.45
CA ALA A 186 -11.56 -6.66 -1.50
C ALA A 186 -11.37 -6.19 -2.94
N VAL A 187 -12.24 -5.26 -3.38
CA VAL A 187 -12.19 -4.68 -4.73
C VAL A 187 -12.29 -3.16 -4.59
N THR A 188 -11.42 -2.45 -5.27
CA THR A 188 -11.43 -0.98 -5.33
C THR A 188 -11.56 -0.54 -6.78
N PHE A 189 -12.51 0.36 -7.05
CA PHE A 189 -12.64 1.08 -8.30
C PHE A 189 -12.06 2.47 -8.09
N LEU A 190 -10.96 2.77 -8.76
CA LEU A 190 -10.23 4.03 -8.62
C LEU A 190 -10.27 4.81 -9.93
N ASN A 191 -10.92 5.96 -9.93
CA ASN A 191 -10.94 6.84 -11.08
C ASN A 191 -9.61 7.62 -11.16
N ARG A 192 -8.91 7.46 -12.30
CA ARG A 192 -7.65 8.15 -12.59
C ARG A 192 -7.84 9.40 -13.45
N THR A 193 -9.08 9.77 -13.72
CA THR A 193 -9.42 10.93 -14.55
C THR A 193 -9.92 12.09 -13.70
N GLU A 194 -9.89 13.29 -14.23
CA GLU A 194 -10.38 14.50 -13.54
C GLU A 194 -11.91 14.64 -13.55
N LEU A 195 -12.61 13.78 -14.25
CA LEU A 195 -14.07 13.81 -14.35
C LEU A 195 -14.72 12.57 -13.74
N PRO A 196 -15.88 12.71 -13.10
CA PRO A 196 -16.62 11.55 -12.62
C PRO A 196 -16.91 10.56 -13.75
N LYS A 197 -16.75 9.27 -13.47
CA LYS A 197 -17.00 8.17 -14.40
C LYS A 197 -18.13 7.29 -13.91
N THR A 198 -18.93 6.75 -14.82
CA THR A 198 -19.88 5.68 -14.50
C THR A 198 -19.30 4.37 -14.98
N ILE A 199 -19.01 3.45 -14.07
CA ILE A 199 -18.58 2.10 -14.42
C ILE A 199 -19.80 1.17 -14.49
N ASN A 200 -19.76 0.22 -15.44
CA ASN A 200 -20.68 -0.91 -15.52
C ASN A 200 -19.87 -2.20 -15.62
N PHE A 201 -19.36 -2.65 -14.49
CA PHE A 201 -18.39 -3.73 -14.40
C PHE A 201 -19.06 -5.11 -14.47
N ASP A 202 -18.74 -5.88 -15.50
CA ASP A 202 -19.20 -7.25 -15.68
C ASP A 202 -18.22 -8.23 -15.03
N TRP A 203 -18.56 -8.68 -13.83
CA TRP A 203 -17.73 -9.62 -13.05
C TRP A 203 -17.32 -10.86 -13.83
N LYS A 204 -18.22 -11.40 -14.67
CA LYS A 204 -17.98 -12.65 -15.40
C LYS A 204 -16.89 -12.53 -16.46
N LYS A 205 -16.65 -11.32 -16.94
CA LYS A 205 -15.56 -11.03 -17.90
C LYS A 205 -14.19 -10.87 -17.24
N HIS A 206 -14.16 -10.74 -15.92
CA HIS A 206 -12.94 -10.42 -15.17
C HIS A 206 -12.62 -11.48 -14.10
N PRO A 207 -12.37 -12.76 -14.48
CA PRO A 207 -11.91 -13.74 -13.51
C PRO A 207 -10.56 -13.31 -12.95
N ILE A 208 -10.37 -13.47 -11.65
CA ILE A 208 -9.11 -13.13 -10.99
C ILE A 208 -8.18 -14.34 -11.06
N LYS A 209 -6.94 -14.09 -11.48
CA LYS A 209 -5.83 -15.05 -11.47
C LYS A 209 -4.67 -14.46 -10.70
N ASN A 210 -4.37 -15.04 -9.54
CA ASN A 210 -3.29 -14.59 -8.67
C ASN A 210 -2.22 -15.67 -8.57
N ALA A 211 -1.40 -15.80 -9.61
CA ALA A 211 -0.38 -16.85 -9.72
C ALA A 211 0.66 -16.80 -8.58
N ASP A 212 1.00 -15.59 -8.08
CA ASP A 212 2.03 -15.43 -7.04
C ASP A 212 1.66 -16.11 -5.72
N PHE A 213 0.35 -16.20 -5.41
CA PHE A 213 -0.14 -16.67 -4.12
C PHE A 213 -1.19 -17.81 -4.25
N GLY A 214 -1.54 -18.21 -5.46
CA GLY A 214 -2.46 -19.31 -5.71
C GLY A 214 -3.93 -19.04 -5.35
N PHE A 215 -4.34 -17.76 -5.28
CA PHE A 215 -5.73 -17.35 -5.05
C PHE A 215 -6.39 -16.95 -6.36
N ASP A 216 -7.45 -17.66 -6.72
CA ASP A 216 -8.23 -17.40 -7.94
C ASP A 216 -9.69 -17.13 -7.59
N ALA A 217 -10.37 -16.28 -8.39
CA ALA A 217 -11.81 -16.13 -8.34
C ALA A 217 -12.42 -16.19 -9.75
N ASP A 218 -13.44 -17.01 -9.91
CA ASP A 218 -14.21 -17.15 -11.13
C ASP A 218 -15.68 -16.78 -10.84
N PHE A 219 -16.06 -15.55 -11.18
CA PHE A 219 -17.38 -15.02 -10.91
C PHE A 219 -18.49 -15.60 -11.81
N ALA A 220 -18.13 -16.34 -12.87
CA ALA A 220 -19.08 -17.10 -13.64
C ALA A 220 -19.52 -18.38 -12.92
N LYS A 221 -18.64 -18.95 -12.06
CA LYS A 221 -18.89 -20.15 -11.27
C LYS A 221 -19.35 -19.86 -9.86
N ASN A 222 -18.81 -18.82 -9.22
CA ASN A 222 -19.03 -18.50 -7.83
C ASN A 222 -19.70 -17.11 -7.69
N THR A 223 -20.74 -17.05 -6.87
CA THR A 223 -21.41 -15.79 -6.54
C THR A 223 -20.88 -15.23 -5.24
N TYR A 224 -20.47 -13.96 -5.25
CA TYR A 224 -20.07 -13.21 -4.06
C TYR A 224 -21.13 -12.15 -3.74
N GLN A 225 -21.44 -11.96 -2.46
CA GLN A 225 -22.22 -10.84 -1.98
C GLN A 225 -21.30 -9.61 -1.91
N LEU A 226 -21.82 -8.47 -2.35
CA LEU A 226 -21.07 -7.22 -2.38
C LEU A 226 -21.46 -6.34 -1.19
N GLN A 227 -20.46 -5.76 -0.53
CA GLN A 227 -20.63 -4.79 0.55
C GLN A 227 -19.82 -3.52 0.24
N ASP A 228 -20.48 -2.37 0.29
CA ASP A 228 -19.81 -1.06 0.25
C ASP A 228 -19.19 -0.80 1.62
N LEU A 229 -17.86 -0.85 1.68
CA LEU A 229 -17.09 -0.71 2.93
C LEU A 229 -17.07 0.72 3.48
N TRP A 230 -17.30 1.72 2.62
CA TRP A 230 -17.42 3.10 3.06
C TRP A 230 -18.77 3.40 3.71
N LYS A 231 -19.84 2.87 3.15
CA LYS A 231 -21.22 3.09 3.64
C LYS A 231 -21.68 2.02 4.61
N ASN A 232 -20.94 0.92 4.72
CA ASN A 232 -21.29 -0.28 5.50
C ASN A 232 -22.68 -0.83 5.11
N LYS A 233 -22.94 -0.95 3.81
CA LYS A 233 -24.24 -1.38 3.26
C LYS A 233 -24.05 -2.43 2.17
N SER A 234 -25.05 -3.30 2.00
CA SER A 234 -25.11 -4.21 0.87
C SER A 234 -25.06 -3.45 -0.46
N ALA A 235 -24.29 -3.95 -1.41
CA ALA A 235 -24.16 -3.43 -2.77
C ALA A 235 -24.61 -4.48 -3.82
N GLY A 236 -25.34 -5.51 -3.42
CA GLY A 236 -25.85 -6.56 -4.31
C GLY A 236 -24.94 -7.79 -4.37
N SER A 237 -24.77 -8.37 -5.54
CA SER A 237 -23.93 -9.55 -5.74
C SER A 237 -23.29 -9.57 -7.13
N THR A 238 -22.28 -10.41 -7.33
CA THR A 238 -21.58 -10.60 -8.61
C THR A 238 -22.43 -11.30 -9.69
N GLN A 239 -23.67 -11.67 -9.38
CA GLN A 239 -24.63 -12.19 -10.38
C GLN A 239 -25.04 -11.12 -11.40
N LYS A 240 -25.02 -9.85 -11.00
CA LYS A 240 -25.34 -8.69 -11.84
C LYS A 240 -24.09 -7.83 -12.00
N ASN A 241 -24.02 -7.08 -13.09
CA ASN A 241 -23.00 -6.07 -13.26
C ASN A 241 -23.03 -5.07 -12.10
N PHE A 242 -21.87 -4.63 -11.69
CA PHE A 242 -21.75 -3.55 -10.71
C PHE A 242 -21.77 -2.21 -11.45
N THR A 243 -22.76 -1.39 -11.16
CA THR A 243 -22.89 -0.05 -11.74
C THR A 243 -22.78 1.00 -10.65
N ALA A 244 -21.83 1.90 -10.79
CA ALA A 244 -21.61 2.99 -9.84
C ALA A 244 -21.02 4.22 -10.53
N ALA A 245 -21.35 5.41 -10.00
CA ALA A 245 -20.60 6.63 -10.29
C ALA A 245 -19.36 6.66 -9.40
N ILE A 246 -18.19 6.75 -10.02
CA ILE A 246 -16.89 6.87 -9.35
C ILE A 246 -16.45 8.33 -9.45
N ILE A 247 -16.29 8.98 -8.32
CA ILE A 247 -15.90 10.40 -8.24
C ILE A 247 -14.44 10.55 -8.72
N ALA A 248 -14.14 11.71 -9.31
CA ALA A 248 -12.78 12.06 -9.73
C ALA A 248 -11.94 12.48 -8.53
#